data_fdb7ce3a62e99a3f2d0c3645b5d0f48f
#
_entry.id   fdb7ce3a62e99a3f2d0c3645b5d0f48f
#
_cell.length_a   1.000
_cell.length_b   1.000
_cell.length_c   1.000
_cell.angle_alpha   90.00
_cell.angle_beta   90.00
_cell.angle_gamma   90.00
#
_symmetry.space_group_name_H-M   'P 1'
#
loop_
_entity.id
_entity.type
_entity.pdbx_description
1 polymer ?
#
loop_
_entity_poly.entity_id
_entity_poly.type
_entity_poly.pdbx_seq_one_letter_code
_entity_poly.pdbx_strand_id
1 'polypeptide(L)'
;MEEVIGRAGVSAVLNLSGLSSLIRPSIPFNSEEGVLISYHDLSDTQDTLEQIYGLRSGRGLALKAGRALFTFSLRQYGRELGLLDQDFRLQPPAVKIQSGLRRLARLFSQTGDSAIRLEEDPRHFRWIVDNCPLCWGRRSDVPICHMQVGMLQEFFYWASGGKNYAIEETECSAMGASACAFSIDKTALD
;
A
#
# COMPACT_ATOMS: atom_id res chain seq x y z
N MET A 1 -7.34 -6.15 -5.20
CA MET A 1 -8.79 -6.02 -4.86
C MET A 1 -9.60 -7.24 -5.24
N GLU A 2 -9.44 -7.81 -6.43
CA GLU A 2 -10.25 -8.98 -6.88
C GLU A 2 -10.14 -10.20 -5.93
N GLU A 3 -8.96 -10.46 -5.38
CA GLU A 3 -8.75 -11.52 -4.36
C GLU A 3 -9.49 -11.23 -3.03
N VAL A 4 -9.95 -10.00 -2.81
CA VAL A 4 -10.57 -9.55 -1.54
C VAL A 4 -12.09 -9.46 -1.64
N ILE A 5 -12.60 -8.87 -2.72
CA ILE A 5 -14.04 -8.59 -2.90
C ILE A 5 -14.65 -9.30 -4.12
N GLY A 6 -13.86 -10.13 -4.80
CA GLY A 6 -14.28 -10.81 -6.01
C GLY A 6 -14.46 -9.88 -7.20
N ARG A 7 -14.63 -10.45 -8.39
CA ARG A 7 -14.74 -9.69 -9.64
C ARG A 7 -15.96 -8.76 -9.68
N ALA A 8 -17.10 -9.23 -9.18
CA ALA A 8 -18.31 -8.41 -9.13
C ALA A 8 -18.15 -7.20 -8.21
N GLY A 9 -17.54 -7.39 -7.04
CA GLY A 9 -17.23 -6.30 -6.11
C GLY A 9 -16.26 -5.28 -6.70
N VAL A 10 -15.20 -5.73 -7.38
CA VAL A 10 -14.28 -4.82 -8.09
C VAL A 10 -15.01 -4.04 -9.18
N SER A 11 -15.84 -4.69 -9.98
CA SER A 11 -16.63 -4.01 -11.02
C SER A 11 -17.55 -2.94 -10.43
N ALA A 12 -18.20 -3.22 -9.30
CA ALA A 12 -19.06 -2.24 -8.63
C ALA A 12 -18.24 -1.03 -8.13
N VAL A 13 -17.10 -1.27 -7.48
CA VAL A 13 -16.19 -0.21 -7.02
C VAL A 13 -15.73 0.65 -8.20
N LEU A 14 -15.20 0.04 -9.26
CA LEU A 14 -14.67 0.76 -10.42
C LEU A 14 -15.77 1.56 -11.16
N ASN A 15 -17.00 1.02 -11.26
CA ASN A 15 -18.11 1.75 -11.85
C ASN A 15 -18.47 3.00 -11.05
N LEU A 16 -18.55 2.88 -9.72
CA LEU A 16 -18.91 4.00 -8.85
C LEU A 16 -17.79 5.02 -8.70
N SER A 17 -16.52 4.60 -8.83
CA SER A 17 -15.37 5.51 -8.89
C SER A 17 -15.15 6.16 -10.27
N GLY A 18 -16.06 5.96 -11.25
CA GLY A 18 -15.90 6.49 -12.60
C GLY A 18 -14.84 5.78 -13.46
N LEU A 19 -14.31 4.65 -13.00
CA LEU A 19 -13.24 3.90 -13.63
C LEU A 19 -13.73 2.67 -14.42
N SER A 20 -14.94 2.74 -14.98
CA SER A 20 -15.56 1.65 -15.73
C SER A 20 -14.71 1.13 -16.90
N SER A 21 -13.86 1.98 -17.48
CA SER A 21 -12.92 1.60 -18.55
C SER A 21 -11.89 0.57 -18.10
N LEU A 22 -11.64 0.43 -16.80
CA LEU A 22 -10.75 -0.58 -16.22
C LEU A 22 -11.40 -1.95 -16.05
N ILE A 23 -12.72 -2.06 -16.23
CA ILE A 23 -13.47 -3.32 -16.14
C ILE A 23 -13.29 -4.11 -17.44
N ARG A 24 -12.09 -4.48 -17.81
CA ARG A 24 -11.83 -5.30 -19.00
C ARG A 24 -11.38 -6.70 -18.63
N PRO A 25 -11.71 -7.74 -19.44
CA PRO A 25 -11.38 -9.14 -19.11
C PRO A 25 -9.89 -9.44 -19.05
N SER A 26 -9.07 -8.62 -19.68
CA SER A 26 -7.61 -8.71 -19.63
C SER A 26 -6.98 -7.42 -20.17
N ILE A 27 -6.53 -6.56 -19.28
CA ILE A 27 -5.45 -5.64 -19.67
C ILE A 27 -4.18 -6.49 -19.49
N PRO A 28 -3.46 -6.84 -20.57
CA PRO A 28 -2.16 -7.48 -20.40
C PRO A 28 -1.29 -6.49 -19.64
N PHE A 29 -0.74 -6.92 -18.52
CA PHE A 29 0.10 -6.08 -17.65
C PHE A 29 1.34 -5.51 -18.39
N ASN A 30 1.69 -6.09 -19.52
CA ASN A 30 2.78 -5.71 -20.41
C ASN A 30 2.33 -4.97 -21.66
N SER A 31 1.10 -4.44 -21.73
CA SER A 31 0.74 -3.56 -22.84
C SER A 31 1.52 -2.26 -22.68
N GLU A 32 2.23 -1.85 -23.72
CA GLU A 32 2.88 -0.52 -23.84
C GLU A 32 1.87 0.62 -23.68
N GLU A 33 0.58 0.34 -23.81
CA GLU A 33 -0.54 1.19 -23.45
C GLU A 33 -0.84 1.06 -21.95
N GLY A 34 0.02 1.64 -21.12
CA GLY A 34 -0.21 1.75 -19.68
C GLY A 34 -1.50 2.53 -19.41
N VAL A 35 -2.41 1.98 -18.61
CA VAL A 35 -3.54 2.75 -18.11
C VAL A 35 -3.00 3.71 -17.05
N LEU A 36 -3.05 5.00 -17.34
CA LEU A 36 -2.72 6.02 -16.35
C LEU A 36 -3.87 6.13 -15.34
N ILE A 37 -3.58 5.79 -14.11
CA ILE A 37 -4.48 5.97 -12.96
C ILE A 37 -3.99 7.19 -12.21
N SER A 38 -4.82 8.21 -12.07
CA SER A 38 -4.48 9.40 -11.30
C SER A 38 -4.53 9.13 -9.79
N TYR A 39 -3.92 10.01 -9.00
CA TYR A 39 -4.03 9.95 -7.55
C TYR A 39 -5.46 10.13 -7.06
N HIS A 40 -6.25 10.93 -7.76
CA HIS A 40 -7.68 11.08 -7.51
C HIS A 40 -8.41 9.74 -7.67
N ASP A 41 -8.15 9.01 -8.76
CA ASP A 41 -8.78 7.72 -9.02
C ASP A 41 -8.47 6.68 -7.94
N LEU A 42 -7.22 6.65 -7.45
CA LEU A 42 -6.83 5.76 -6.35
C LEU A 42 -7.52 6.13 -5.04
N SER A 43 -7.57 7.43 -4.74
CA SER A 43 -8.24 7.95 -3.56
C SER A 43 -9.74 7.66 -3.58
N ASP A 44 -10.40 7.93 -4.70
CA ASP A 44 -11.83 7.67 -4.92
C ASP A 44 -12.17 6.18 -4.85
N THR A 45 -11.31 5.33 -5.37
CA THR A 45 -11.49 3.87 -5.24
C THR A 45 -11.54 3.44 -3.77
N GLN A 46 -10.69 4.00 -2.92
CA GLN A 46 -10.69 3.71 -1.49
C GLN A 46 -11.92 4.30 -0.79
N ASP A 47 -12.33 5.51 -1.15
CA ASP A 47 -13.56 6.13 -0.64
C ASP A 47 -14.81 5.33 -1.00
N THR A 48 -14.89 4.87 -2.25
CA THR A 48 -15.98 4.04 -2.74
C THR A 48 -16.09 2.72 -1.98
N LEU A 49 -14.99 2.12 -1.54
CA LEU A 49 -15.05 0.94 -0.65
C LEU A 49 -15.76 1.27 0.67
N GLU A 50 -15.49 2.45 1.24
CA GLU A 50 -16.15 2.88 2.48
C GLU A 50 -17.64 3.21 2.24
N GLN A 51 -17.98 3.79 1.09
CA GLN A 51 -19.37 4.09 0.72
C GLN A 51 -20.21 2.81 0.51
N ILE A 52 -19.68 1.81 -0.20
CA ILE A 52 -20.41 0.57 -0.50
C ILE A 52 -20.54 -0.33 0.74
N TYR A 53 -19.45 -0.51 1.49
CA TYR A 53 -19.36 -1.51 2.55
C TYR A 53 -19.47 -0.92 3.96
N GLY A 54 -19.62 0.40 4.07
CA GLY A 54 -19.58 1.13 5.34
C GLY A 54 -18.15 1.34 5.85
N LEU A 55 -17.96 2.35 6.70
CA LEU A 55 -16.65 2.80 7.17
C LEU A 55 -15.78 1.66 7.72
N ARG A 56 -16.32 0.86 8.63
CA ARG A 56 -15.55 -0.21 9.28
C ARG A 56 -15.14 -1.31 8.30
N SER A 57 -16.09 -1.79 7.50
CA SER A 57 -15.84 -2.88 6.56
C SER A 57 -14.97 -2.40 5.39
N GLY A 58 -15.26 -1.22 4.84
CA GLY A 58 -14.49 -0.62 3.74
C GLY A 58 -13.02 -0.43 4.10
N ARG A 59 -12.74 0.06 5.31
CA ARG A 59 -11.37 0.16 5.85
C ARG A 59 -10.68 -1.20 5.96
N GLY A 60 -11.39 -2.19 6.47
CA GLY A 60 -10.89 -3.57 6.53
C GLY A 60 -10.60 -4.16 5.15
N LEU A 61 -11.43 -3.85 4.16
CA LEU A 61 -11.21 -4.26 2.77
C LEU A 61 -10.03 -3.52 2.13
N ALA A 62 -9.88 -2.21 2.38
CA ALA A 62 -8.72 -1.45 1.93
C ALA A 62 -7.40 -2.01 2.51
N LEU A 63 -7.39 -2.35 3.79
CA LEU A 63 -6.25 -2.98 4.45
C LEU A 63 -5.90 -4.33 3.81
N LYS A 64 -6.90 -5.20 3.56
CA LYS A 64 -6.70 -6.47 2.85
C LYS A 64 -6.21 -6.25 1.42
N ALA A 65 -6.74 -5.25 0.71
CA ALA A 65 -6.28 -4.89 -0.63
C ALA A 65 -4.80 -4.45 -0.62
N GLY A 66 -4.38 -3.72 0.41
CA GLY A 66 -2.97 -3.35 0.62
C GLY A 66 -2.06 -4.57 0.81
N ARG A 67 -2.48 -5.56 1.58
CA ARG A 67 -1.74 -6.83 1.71
C ARG A 67 -1.61 -7.55 0.36
N ALA A 68 -2.71 -7.65 -0.38
CA ALA A 68 -2.69 -8.23 -1.72
C ALA A 68 -1.80 -7.44 -2.68
N LEU A 69 -1.76 -6.11 -2.57
CA LEU A 69 -0.88 -5.24 -3.35
C LEU A 69 0.60 -5.59 -3.12
N PHE A 70 1.03 -5.76 -1.87
CA PHE A 70 2.41 -6.17 -1.59
C PHE A 70 2.72 -7.54 -2.22
N THR A 71 1.85 -8.53 -2.02
CA THR A 71 2.04 -9.88 -2.56
C THR A 71 2.14 -9.86 -4.10
N PHE A 72 1.29 -9.06 -4.75
CA PHE A 72 1.34 -8.86 -6.20
C PHE A 72 2.64 -8.17 -6.63
N SER A 73 3.01 -7.08 -5.97
CA SER A 73 4.25 -6.33 -6.27
C SER A 73 5.50 -7.20 -6.09
N LEU A 74 5.52 -8.05 -5.08
CA LEU A 74 6.61 -8.99 -4.84
C LEU A 74 6.75 -10.00 -5.98
N ARG A 75 5.64 -10.53 -6.49
CA ARG A 75 5.64 -11.45 -7.65
C ARG A 75 6.12 -10.78 -8.92
N GLN A 76 5.73 -9.54 -9.14
CA GLN A 76 5.99 -8.79 -10.37
C GLN A 76 7.38 -8.14 -10.37
N TYR A 77 7.75 -7.48 -9.29
CA TYR A 77 8.96 -6.67 -9.19
C TYR A 77 10.01 -7.22 -8.22
N GLY A 78 9.71 -8.31 -7.52
CA GLY A 78 10.57 -8.81 -6.45
C GLY A 78 11.97 -9.21 -6.90
N ARG A 79 12.12 -9.69 -8.15
CA ARG A 79 13.44 -9.98 -8.75
C ARG A 79 14.19 -8.70 -9.09
N GLU A 80 13.54 -7.76 -9.74
CA GLU A 80 14.11 -6.46 -10.10
C GLU A 80 14.57 -5.69 -8.86
N LEU A 81 13.78 -5.75 -7.79
CA LEU A 81 14.12 -5.16 -6.50
C LEU A 81 15.17 -5.96 -5.72
N GLY A 82 15.57 -7.13 -6.20
CA GLY A 82 16.47 -8.04 -5.49
C GLY A 82 15.89 -8.62 -4.19
N LEU A 83 14.57 -8.53 -3.97
CA LEU A 83 13.91 -9.08 -2.79
C LEU A 83 13.82 -10.60 -2.82
N LEU A 84 13.86 -11.19 -4.01
CA LEU A 84 13.84 -12.66 -4.21
C LEU A 84 15.23 -13.26 -4.34
N ASP A 85 16.29 -12.45 -4.31
CA ASP A 85 17.66 -12.93 -4.39
C ASP A 85 18.03 -13.79 -3.19
N GLN A 86 18.86 -14.79 -3.40
CA GLN A 86 19.30 -15.70 -2.34
C GLN A 86 20.00 -14.95 -1.22
N ASP A 87 20.88 -13.99 -1.55
CA ASP A 87 21.61 -13.19 -0.57
C ASP A 87 20.67 -12.36 0.32
N PHE A 88 19.59 -11.81 -0.25
CA PHE A 88 18.59 -11.09 0.52
C PHE A 88 17.79 -12.05 1.44
N ARG A 89 17.38 -13.20 0.90
CA ARG A 89 16.55 -14.16 1.64
C ARG A 89 17.27 -14.80 2.83
N LEU A 90 18.58 -14.92 2.75
CA LEU A 90 19.41 -15.50 3.83
C LEU A 90 19.79 -14.47 4.93
N GLN A 91 19.49 -13.19 4.73
CA GLN A 91 19.76 -12.17 5.75
C GLN A 91 18.89 -12.36 7.01
N PRO A 92 19.39 -11.92 8.16
CA PRO A 92 18.58 -11.84 9.38
C PRO A 92 17.33 -10.96 9.17
N PRO A 93 16.20 -11.25 9.85
CA PRO A 93 14.95 -10.51 9.66
C PRO A 93 15.09 -8.99 9.78
N ALA A 94 15.81 -8.48 10.76
CA ALA A 94 16.03 -7.05 10.96
C ALA A 94 16.71 -6.39 9.74
N VAL A 95 17.70 -7.06 9.16
CA VAL A 95 18.42 -6.57 7.96
C VAL A 95 17.51 -6.61 6.73
N LYS A 96 16.74 -7.69 6.58
CA LYS A 96 15.74 -7.81 5.50
C LYS A 96 14.69 -6.68 5.58
N ILE A 97 14.17 -6.42 6.77
CA ILE A 97 13.18 -5.36 6.98
C ILE A 97 13.77 -4.01 6.58
N GLN A 98 14.91 -3.64 7.13
CA GLN A 98 15.53 -2.34 6.87
C GLN A 98 15.90 -2.15 5.39
N SER A 99 16.58 -3.13 4.79
CA SER A 99 16.99 -3.05 3.38
C SER A 99 15.80 -3.16 2.42
N GLY A 100 14.80 -3.97 2.75
CA GLY A 100 13.58 -4.13 1.95
C GLY A 100 12.72 -2.88 1.96
N LEU A 101 12.54 -2.21 3.11
CA LEU A 101 11.86 -0.92 3.19
C LEU A 101 12.49 0.13 2.26
N ARG A 102 13.84 0.21 2.25
CA ARG A 102 14.56 1.14 1.37
C ARG A 102 14.33 0.83 -0.11
N ARG A 103 14.27 -0.47 -0.47
CA ARG A 103 14.02 -0.90 -1.86
C ARG A 103 12.58 -0.58 -2.28
N LEU A 104 11.59 -0.84 -1.42
CA LEU A 104 10.20 -0.47 -1.67
C LEU A 104 10.01 1.04 -1.76
N ALA A 105 10.61 1.83 -0.86
CA ALA A 105 10.56 3.29 -0.90
C ALA A 105 11.08 3.82 -2.24
N ARG A 106 12.19 3.26 -2.73
CA ARG A 106 12.74 3.63 -4.04
C ARG A 106 11.76 3.29 -5.18
N LEU A 107 11.19 2.08 -5.19
CA LEU A 107 10.22 1.68 -6.22
C LEU A 107 9.05 2.65 -6.26
N PHE A 108 8.39 2.87 -5.13
CA PHE A 108 7.20 3.72 -5.09
C PHE A 108 7.51 5.20 -5.39
N SER A 109 8.71 5.69 -5.04
CA SER A 109 9.14 7.04 -5.42
C SER A 109 9.47 7.18 -6.91
N GLN A 110 9.68 6.09 -7.64
CA GLN A 110 9.96 6.10 -9.08
C GLN A 110 8.70 5.92 -9.94
N THR A 111 7.60 5.46 -9.35
CA THR A 111 6.37 5.11 -10.08
C THR A 111 5.34 6.24 -10.13
N GLY A 112 5.62 7.40 -9.57
CA GLY A 112 4.71 8.55 -9.54
C GLY A 112 5.34 9.79 -8.92
N ASP A 113 4.52 10.80 -8.64
CA ASP A 113 4.94 12.07 -8.02
C ASP A 113 5.01 11.98 -6.47
N SER A 114 4.79 10.80 -5.90
CA SER A 114 4.95 10.56 -4.47
C SER A 114 6.41 10.33 -4.12
N ALA A 115 6.96 11.11 -3.21
CA ALA A 115 8.26 10.82 -2.61
C ALA A 115 8.05 10.05 -1.30
N ILE A 116 8.80 8.96 -1.14
CA ILE A 116 8.79 8.20 0.10
C ILE A 116 10.09 8.42 0.86
N ARG A 117 9.96 8.93 2.07
CA ARG A 117 11.06 9.09 3.01
C ARG A 117 10.97 8.04 4.10
N LEU A 118 12.11 7.47 4.44
CA LEU A 118 12.23 6.50 5.52
C LEU A 118 13.10 7.10 6.61
N GLU A 119 12.50 7.28 7.77
CA GLU A 119 13.20 7.68 9.00
C GLU A 119 13.25 6.49 9.96
N GLU A 120 14.20 6.50 10.87
CA GLU A 120 14.43 5.41 11.81
C GLU A 120 14.92 5.95 13.13
N ASP A 121 14.31 5.49 14.22
CA ASP A 121 14.78 5.67 15.58
C ASP A 121 15.04 4.31 16.26
N PRO A 122 15.49 4.24 17.51
CA PRO A 122 15.74 2.96 18.18
C PRO A 122 14.53 2.03 18.30
N ARG A 123 13.31 2.57 18.29
CA ARG A 123 12.07 1.81 18.52
C ARG A 123 11.21 1.67 17.27
N HIS A 124 11.28 2.62 16.33
CA HIS A 124 10.35 2.68 15.19
C HIS A 124 11.08 2.89 13.87
N PHE A 125 10.46 2.42 12.81
CA PHE A 125 10.59 2.97 11.47
C PHE A 125 9.44 3.95 11.24
N ARG A 126 9.71 5.06 10.53
CA ARG A 126 8.69 5.96 10.01
C ARG A 126 8.73 5.94 8.49
N TRP A 127 7.63 5.52 7.90
CA TRP A 127 7.39 5.56 6.47
C TRP A 127 6.56 6.80 6.16
N ILE A 128 7.13 7.76 5.43
CA ILE A 128 6.51 9.06 5.16
C ILE A 128 6.28 9.17 3.67
N VAL A 129 5.04 9.50 3.30
CA VAL A 129 4.58 9.61 1.90
C VAL A 129 4.19 11.06 1.62
N ASP A 130 5.05 11.76 0.90
CA ASP A 130 4.73 13.07 0.37
C ASP A 130 3.80 12.90 -0.84
N ASN A 131 2.77 13.78 -0.98
CA ASN A 131 1.74 13.65 -2.02
C ASN A 131 1.06 12.27 -2.03
N CYS A 132 0.50 11.86 -0.89
CA CYS A 132 -0.08 10.53 -0.73
C CYS A 132 -1.25 10.28 -1.69
N PRO A 133 -1.16 9.29 -2.60
CA PRO A 133 -2.21 9.01 -3.58
C PRO A 133 -3.48 8.40 -2.98
N LEU A 134 -3.39 7.82 -1.78
CA LEU A 134 -4.53 7.12 -1.16
C LEU A 134 -5.54 8.04 -0.49
N CYS A 135 -5.15 9.27 -0.18
CA CYS A 135 -6.02 10.28 0.41
C CYS A 135 -6.04 11.59 -0.39
N TRP A 136 -5.57 11.56 -1.63
CA TRP A 136 -5.48 12.73 -2.50
C TRP A 136 -6.85 13.41 -2.68
N GLY A 137 -6.90 14.73 -2.38
CA GLY A 137 -8.13 15.51 -2.52
C GLY A 137 -9.21 15.27 -1.46
N ARG A 138 -9.02 14.29 -0.55
CA ARG A 138 -9.99 13.97 0.51
C ARG A 138 -9.73 14.81 1.77
N ARG A 139 -10.79 14.94 2.59
CA ARG A 139 -10.74 15.50 3.95
C ARG A 139 -11.33 14.51 4.94
N SER A 140 -10.70 14.36 6.09
CA SER A 140 -11.11 13.43 7.12
C SER A 140 -10.67 13.92 8.49
N ASP A 141 -11.42 13.57 9.53
CA ASP A 141 -11.04 13.81 10.93
C ASP A 141 -10.19 12.68 11.52
N VAL A 142 -9.95 11.63 10.75
CA VAL A 142 -9.16 10.44 11.15
C VAL A 142 -8.27 9.98 10.01
N PRO A 143 -7.19 9.24 10.29
CA PRO A 143 -6.35 8.62 9.26
C PRO A 143 -7.15 7.68 8.36
N ILE A 144 -6.88 7.71 7.04
CA ILE A 144 -7.66 6.97 6.05
C ILE A 144 -6.83 6.14 5.06
N CYS A 145 -5.50 6.13 5.16
CA CYS A 145 -4.64 5.41 4.21
C CYS A 145 -4.46 3.93 4.55
N HIS A 146 -5.57 3.23 4.84
CA HIS A 146 -5.57 1.84 5.32
C HIS A 146 -4.92 0.85 4.35
N MET A 147 -4.96 1.11 3.03
CA MET A 147 -4.28 0.28 2.04
C MET A 147 -2.75 0.31 2.24
N GLN A 148 -2.18 1.48 2.59
CA GLN A 148 -0.75 1.60 2.89
C GLN A 148 -0.38 0.81 4.15
N VAL A 149 -1.21 0.89 5.20
CA VAL A 149 -1.02 0.09 6.43
C VAL A 149 -0.99 -1.39 6.09
N GLY A 150 -1.96 -1.86 5.29
CA GLY A 150 -2.02 -3.27 4.88
C GLY A 150 -0.80 -3.72 4.08
N MET A 151 -0.33 -2.88 3.16
CA MET A 151 0.87 -3.15 2.36
C MET A 151 2.12 -3.29 3.24
N LEU A 152 2.29 -2.39 4.20
CA LEU A 152 3.40 -2.44 5.15
C LEU A 152 3.30 -3.66 6.08
N GLN A 153 2.10 -3.98 6.59
CA GLN A 153 1.88 -5.18 7.41
C GLN A 153 2.31 -6.46 6.68
N GLU A 154 1.93 -6.61 5.42
CA GLU A 154 2.27 -7.80 4.64
C GLU A 154 3.77 -7.88 4.33
N PHE A 155 4.39 -6.74 4.02
CA PHE A 155 5.84 -6.66 3.85
C PHE A 155 6.58 -7.12 5.13
N PHE A 156 6.20 -6.61 6.30
CA PHE A 156 6.83 -6.96 7.56
C PHE A 156 6.62 -8.44 7.91
N TYR A 157 5.41 -8.94 7.72
CA TYR A 157 5.08 -10.36 7.90
C TYR A 157 5.97 -11.25 7.03
N TRP A 158 6.07 -10.94 5.75
CA TRP A 158 6.93 -11.68 4.82
C TRP A 158 8.42 -11.56 5.16
N ALA A 159 8.93 -10.37 5.42
CA ALA A 159 10.35 -10.13 5.66
C ALA A 159 10.84 -10.73 6.98
N SER A 160 9.97 -10.79 7.99
CA SER A 160 10.30 -11.34 9.31
C SER A 160 10.19 -12.87 9.38
N GLY A 161 9.56 -13.50 8.38
CA GLY A 161 9.28 -14.94 8.42
C GLY A 161 7.99 -15.28 9.17
N GLY A 162 6.99 -14.38 9.13
CA GLY A 162 5.64 -14.64 9.63
C GLY A 162 5.28 -13.94 10.94
N LYS A 163 6.03 -12.92 11.36
CA LYS A 163 5.71 -12.15 12.58
C LYS A 163 4.89 -10.90 12.26
N ASN A 164 3.97 -10.56 13.16
CA ASN A 164 3.15 -9.37 13.08
C ASN A 164 3.82 -8.19 13.80
N TYR A 165 3.56 -6.97 13.29
CA TYR A 165 4.09 -5.73 13.83
C TYR A 165 2.98 -4.70 13.99
N ALA A 166 3.08 -3.85 15.02
CA ALA A 166 2.20 -2.70 15.15
C ALA A 166 2.57 -1.66 14.09
N ILE A 167 1.61 -1.33 13.25
CA ILE A 167 1.75 -0.33 12.18
C ILE A 167 0.52 0.58 12.23
N GLU A 168 0.77 1.87 12.40
CA GLU A 168 -0.27 2.86 12.57
C GLU A 168 0.02 4.09 11.69
N GLU A 169 -0.99 4.61 11.01
CA GLU A 169 -0.92 5.92 10.37
C GLU A 169 -1.06 7.01 11.44
N THR A 170 0.02 7.74 11.72
CA THR A 170 0.10 8.75 12.76
C THR A 170 -0.20 10.16 12.25
N GLU A 171 0.05 10.40 10.97
CA GLU A 171 -0.23 11.67 10.28
C GLU A 171 -0.87 11.36 8.92
N CYS A 172 -1.88 12.15 8.55
CA CYS A 172 -2.58 11.98 7.28
C CYS A 172 -2.81 13.33 6.61
N SER A 173 -2.47 13.43 5.31
CA SER A 173 -2.70 14.68 4.55
C SER A 173 -4.18 15.05 4.45
N ALA A 174 -5.09 14.06 4.49
CA ALA A 174 -6.54 14.32 4.56
C ALA A 174 -6.96 15.02 5.86
N MET A 175 -6.16 14.94 6.92
CA MET A 175 -6.36 15.63 8.20
C MET A 175 -5.65 16.99 8.26
N GLY A 176 -4.99 17.40 7.17
CA GLY A 176 -4.26 18.66 7.10
C GLY A 176 -2.76 18.55 7.40
N ALA A 177 -2.21 17.35 7.59
CA ALA A 177 -0.77 17.16 7.70
C ALA A 177 -0.08 17.40 6.33
N SER A 178 1.18 17.77 6.35
CA SER A 178 1.97 18.02 5.14
C SER A 178 2.29 16.74 4.36
N ALA A 179 2.26 15.59 5.03
CA ALA A 179 2.50 14.27 4.46
C ALA A 179 1.71 13.22 5.25
N CYS A 180 1.57 12.01 4.69
CA CYS A 180 1.09 10.86 5.46
C CYS A 180 2.28 10.14 6.10
N ALA A 181 2.23 9.90 7.40
CA ALA A 181 3.29 9.22 8.14
C ALA A 181 2.76 7.96 8.83
N PHE A 182 3.51 6.89 8.70
CA PHE A 182 3.20 5.60 9.30
C PHE A 182 4.30 5.21 10.28
N SER A 183 3.94 5.03 11.53
CA SER A 183 4.84 4.51 12.57
C SER A 183 4.78 3.00 12.60
N ILE A 184 5.94 2.36 12.65
CA ILE A 184 6.08 0.91 12.63
C ILE A 184 6.96 0.52 13.81
N ASP A 185 6.41 -0.17 14.79
CA ASP A 185 7.20 -0.68 15.92
C ASP A 185 8.20 -1.72 15.41
N LYS A 186 9.43 -1.67 15.92
CA LYS A 186 10.48 -2.66 15.61
C LYS A 186 10.32 -3.95 16.40
N THR A 187 9.47 -3.94 17.43
CA THR A 187 9.15 -5.11 18.24
C THR A 187 7.98 -5.86 17.62
N ALA A 188 8.18 -7.14 17.34
CA ALA A 188 7.08 -7.98 16.88
C ALA A 188 6.05 -8.17 17.99
N LEU A 189 4.78 -8.32 17.60
CA LEU A 189 3.66 -8.57 18.51
C LEU A 189 3.62 -10.02 19.01
N ASP A 190 4.24 -10.95 18.27
CA ASP A 190 4.25 -12.40 18.48
C ASP A 190 5.58 -13.05 18.06
#